data_e5eb2df7693f2c90f54f53c097b13a28
#
_entry.id   e5eb2df7693f2c90f54f53c097b13a28
#
_cell.length_a   1.000
_cell.length_b   1.000
_cell.length_c   1.000
_cell.angle_alpha   90.00
_cell.angle_beta   90.00
_cell.angle_gamma   90.00
#
_symmetry.space_group_name_H-M   'P 1'
#
loop_
_entity.id
_entity.type
_entity.pdbx_description
1 polymer ?
#
loop_
_entity_poly.entity_id
_entity_poly.type
_entity_poly.pdbx_seq_one_letter_code
_entity_poly.pdbx_strand_id
1 'polypeptide(L)'
;MITKYDPKIYPLKLYVAVGDDQWGEIYRKFTKLNHDPIDISKDEINGCKGMTIFVREKSTNHLGVLIWLSNDGIGVSTVAHESAHYVCNVFDYCDIAMGYKNGQDEHFAYFIGWCVECVMDSVTKYLKKSIKGQIDTDK
;
A
#
# COMPACT_ATOMS: atom_id res chain seq x y z
N MET A 1 6.78 -9.95 3.25
CA MET A 1 5.99 -9.57 4.46
C MET A 1 5.10 -8.40 4.13
N ILE A 2 3.83 -8.50 4.48
CA ILE A 2 2.84 -7.42 4.28
C ILE A 2 2.55 -6.78 5.62
N THR A 3 2.71 -5.47 5.73
CA THR A 3 2.45 -4.72 6.96
C THR A 3 1.07 -4.07 6.89
N LYS A 4 0.34 -4.13 7.99
CA LYS A 4 -0.99 -3.54 8.15
C LYS A 4 -0.93 -2.32 9.07
N TYR A 5 -1.53 -1.23 8.63
CA TYR A 5 -1.65 0.02 9.40
C TYR A 5 -3.12 0.41 9.55
N ASP A 6 -3.46 0.96 10.70
CA ASP A 6 -4.81 1.41 11.01
C ASP A 6 -4.88 2.93 11.06
N PRO A 7 -5.58 3.60 10.12
CA PRO A 7 -5.75 5.05 10.13
C PRO A 7 -6.67 5.56 11.24
N LYS A 8 -7.23 4.69 12.08
CA LYS A 8 -8.12 4.97 13.21
C LYS A 8 -9.46 5.62 12.82
N ILE A 9 -9.41 6.84 12.30
CA ILE A 9 -10.61 7.64 11.96
C ILE A 9 -11.25 7.27 10.61
N TYR A 10 -10.54 6.50 9.77
CA TYR A 10 -11.05 6.03 8.48
C TYR A 10 -11.24 4.51 8.49
N PRO A 11 -12.28 3.99 7.78
CA PRO A 11 -12.63 2.57 7.88
C PRO A 11 -11.73 1.63 7.09
N LEU A 12 -10.99 2.13 6.09
CA LEU A 12 -10.14 1.30 5.23
C LEU A 12 -8.72 1.20 5.80
N LYS A 13 -8.29 -0.03 6.08
CA LYS A 13 -6.92 -0.30 6.51
C LYS A 13 -5.95 -0.03 5.36
N LEU A 14 -4.71 0.32 5.70
CA LEU A 14 -3.60 0.38 4.77
C LEU A 14 -2.77 -0.90 4.90
N TYR A 15 -2.58 -1.61 3.79
CA TYR A 15 -1.65 -2.73 3.69
C TYR A 15 -0.50 -2.32 2.78
N VAL A 16 0.73 -2.62 3.18
CA VAL A 16 1.92 -2.29 2.39
C VAL A 16 2.75 -3.54 2.15
N ALA A 17 2.99 -3.86 0.90
CA ALA A 17 3.83 -4.95 0.44
C ALA A 17 5.02 -4.38 -0.36
N VAL A 18 6.24 -4.77 0.00
CA VAL A 18 7.46 -4.28 -0.66
C VAL A 18 8.25 -5.46 -1.20
N GLY A 19 8.56 -5.43 -2.48
CA GLY A 19 9.33 -6.45 -3.19
C GLY A 19 8.54 -7.20 -4.26
N ASP A 20 9.25 -7.67 -5.28
CA ASP A 20 8.65 -8.35 -6.43
C ASP A 20 8.08 -9.74 -6.06
N ASP A 21 8.58 -10.33 -4.99
CA ASP A 21 8.21 -11.66 -4.50
C ASP A 21 6.90 -11.68 -3.67
N GLN A 22 6.25 -10.53 -3.46
CA GLN A 22 5.11 -10.44 -2.54
C GLN A 22 3.77 -10.89 -3.14
N TRP A 23 3.66 -11.02 -4.45
CA TRP A 23 2.37 -11.29 -5.10
C TRP A 23 1.75 -12.64 -4.70
N GLY A 24 2.56 -13.68 -4.47
CA GLY A 24 2.06 -14.95 -3.95
C GLY A 24 1.37 -14.80 -2.58
N GLU A 25 1.94 -14.00 -1.70
CA GLU A 25 1.34 -13.69 -0.39
C GLU A 25 0.11 -12.81 -0.52
N ILE A 26 0.11 -11.84 -1.44
CA ILE A 26 -1.04 -10.98 -1.72
C ILE A 26 -2.24 -11.83 -2.16
N TYR A 27 -2.08 -12.72 -3.15
CA TYR A 27 -3.16 -13.62 -3.60
C TYR A 27 -3.66 -14.54 -2.49
N ARG A 28 -2.78 -15.00 -1.62
CA ARG A 28 -3.13 -15.88 -0.52
C ARG A 28 -3.94 -15.17 0.58
N LYS A 29 -3.59 -13.93 0.90
CA LYS A 29 -4.16 -13.16 2.02
C LYS A 29 -5.40 -12.37 1.67
N PHE A 30 -5.57 -11.96 0.42
CA PHE A 30 -6.58 -10.98 0.04
C PHE A 30 -7.50 -11.46 -1.07
N THR A 31 -8.68 -10.85 -1.12
CA THR A 31 -9.64 -10.90 -2.22
C THR A 31 -9.97 -9.48 -2.67
N LYS A 32 -10.72 -9.34 -3.77
CA LYS A 32 -11.45 -8.12 -4.10
C LYS A 32 -12.51 -7.82 -3.02
N LEU A 33 -13.08 -6.63 -3.03
CA LEU A 33 -14.11 -6.23 -2.06
C LEU A 33 -15.34 -7.16 -2.09
N ASN A 34 -15.69 -7.69 -3.25
CA ASN A 34 -16.81 -8.60 -3.47
C ASN A 34 -16.49 -10.08 -3.18
N HIS A 35 -15.37 -10.39 -2.55
CA HIS A 35 -14.83 -11.73 -2.27
C HIS A 35 -14.28 -12.50 -3.47
N ASP A 36 -14.29 -11.95 -4.68
CA ASP A 36 -13.65 -12.58 -5.83
C ASP A 36 -12.12 -12.59 -5.67
N PRO A 37 -11.42 -13.56 -6.24
CA PRO A 37 -9.96 -13.58 -6.26
C PRO A 37 -9.39 -12.34 -6.94
N ILE A 38 -8.22 -11.88 -6.47
CA ILE A 38 -7.46 -10.84 -7.16
C ILE A 38 -6.94 -11.45 -8.48
N ASP A 39 -7.18 -10.77 -9.59
CA ASP A 39 -6.94 -11.26 -10.95
C ASP A 39 -5.95 -10.40 -11.77
N ILE A 40 -4.99 -9.80 -11.09
CA ILE A 40 -3.94 -9.00 -11.73
C ILE A 40 -2.93 -9.94 -12.39
N SER A 41 -2.68 -9.77 -13.68
CA SER A 41 -1.78 -10.61 -14.45
C SER A 41 -0.30 -10.27 -14.18
N LYS A 42 0.59 -11.22 -14.49
CA LYS A 42 2.04 -10.99 -14.42
C LYS A 42 2.50 -9.87 -15.34
N ASP A 43 1.88 -9.71 -16.51
CA ASP A 43 2.21 -8.65 -17.46
C ASP A 43 1.87 -7.27 -16.90
N GLU A 44 0.73 -7.14 -16.22
CA GLU A 44 0.37 -5.89 -15.51
C GLU A 44 1.36 -5.57 -14.40
N ILE A 45 1.75 -6.57 -13.60
CA ILE A 45 2.73 -6.40 -12.50
C ILE A 45 4.09 -5.99 -13.05
N ASN A 46 4.60 -6.66 -14.08
CA ASN A 46 5.93 -6.42 -14.63
C ASN A 46 6.11 -5.02 -15.23
N GLY A 47 5.03 -4.35 -15.61
CA GLY A 47 5.06 -2.98 -16.14
C GLY A 47 5.02 -1.89 -15.06
N CYS A 48 4.84 -2.24 -13.79
CA CYS A 48 4.55 -1.28 -12.72
C CYS A 48 5.70 -1.18 -11.72
N LYS A 49 5.98 0.05 -11.28
CA LYS A 49 6.86 0.34 -10.14
C LYS A 49 6.13 0.26 -8.80
N GLY A 50 4.84 0.51 -8.82
CA GLY A 50 3.94 0.39 -7.69
C GLY A 50 2.50 0.18 -8.15
N MET A 51 1.64 -0.22 -7.24
CA MET A 51 0.23 -0.45 -7.52
C MET A 51 -0.59 -0.25 -6.26
N THR A 52 -1.72 0.43 -6.38
CA THR A 52 -2.67 0.64 -5.29
C THR A 52 -4.02 0.02 -5.65
N ILE A 53 -4.48 -0.94 -4.85
CA ILE A 53 -5.72 -1.68 -5.11
C ILE A 53 -6.59 -1.81 -3.85
N PHE A 54 -7.91 -1.82 -4.03
CA PHE A 54 -8.84 -2.21 -2.97
C PHE A 54 -8.72 -3.69 -2.66
N VAL A 55 -8.74 -4.04 -1.38
CA VAL A 55 -8.63 -5.43 -0.92
C VAL A 55 -9.54 -5.71 0.27
N ARG A 56 -9.88 -6.99 0.43
CA ARG A 56 -10.47 -7.56 1.63
C ARG A 56 -9.51 -8.60 2.21
N GLU A 57 -9.12 -8.42 3.46
CA GLU A 57 -8.27 -9.40 4.16
C GLU A 57 -9.11 -10.64 4.52
N LYS A 58 -8.70 -11.82 4.05
CA LYS A 58 -9.47 -13.07 4.25
C LYS A 58 -9.62 -13.46 5.72
N SER A 59 -8.56 -13.27 6.52
CA SER A 59 -8.54 -13.73 7.92
C SER A 59 -9.39 -12.89 8.87
N THR A 60 -9.53 -11.59 8.61
CA THR A 60 -10.25 -10.65 9.48
C THR A 60 -11.52 -10.09 8.86
N ASN A 61 -11.69 -10.29 7.57
CA ASN A 61 -12.74 -9.66 6.75
C ASN A 61 -12.66 -8.12 6.71
N HIS A 62 -11.54 -7.53 7.15
CA HIS A 62 -11.33 -6.08 7.07
C HIS A 62 -11.18 -5.62 5.62
N LEU A 63 -11.86 -4.53 5.30
CA LEU A 63 -11.65 -3.80 4.05
C LEU A 63 -10.42 -2.90 4.16
N GLY A 64 -9.72 -2.74 3.07
CA GLY A 64 -8.58 -1.86 3.02
C GLY A 64 -8.12 -1.57 1.61
N VAL A 65 -7.00 -0.89 1.53
CA VAL A 65 -6.29 -0.62 0.30
C VAL A 65 -4.87 -1.12 0.46
N LEU A 66 -4.41 -1.88 -0.50
CA LEU A 66 -3.04 -2.39 -0.57
C LEU A 66 -2.21 -1.48 -1.47
N ILE A 67 -1.07 -1.04 -0.97
CA ILE A 67 0.02 -0.47 -1.76
C ILE A 67 1.10 -1.55 -1.92
N TRP A 68 1.41 -1.91 -3.14
CA TRP A 68 2.57 -2.72 -3.48
C TRP A 68 3.64 -1.87 -4.16
N LEU A 69 4.90 -2.08 -3.80
CA LEU A 69 6.08 -1.48 -4.45
C LEU A 69 6.98 -2.58 -4.97
N SER A 70 7.35 -2.51 -6.25
CA SER A 70 8.39 -3.37 -6.82
C SER A 70 9.76 -3.00 -6.28
N ASN A 71 10.77 -3.85 -6.47
CA ASN A 71 12.14 -3.53 -6.09
C ASN A 71 12.63 -2.23 -6.76
N ASP A 72 12.31 -2.05 -8.05
CA ASP A 72 12.65 -0.83 -8.81
C ASP A 72 11.74 0.37 -8.48
N GLY A 73 10.64 0.12 -7.79
CA GLY A 73 9.69 1.13 -7.37
C GLY A 73 10.01 1.78 -6.03
N ILE A 74 11.04 1.29 -5.32
CA ILE A 74 11.43 1.85 -4.02
C ILE A 74 12.07 3.22 -4.24
N GLY A 75 11.28 4.26 -4.03
CA GLY A 75 11.74 5.65 -4.18
C GLY A 75 10.65 6.64 -3.80
N VAL A 76 11.05 7.87 -3.47
CA VAL A 76 10.17 8.93 -2.95
C VAL A 76 9.01 9.21 -3.90
N SER A 77 9.29 9.27 -5.22
CA SER A 77 8.26 9.57 -6.23
C SER A 77 7.17 8.50 -6.26
N THR A 78 7.53 7.21 -6.28
CA THR A 78 6.55 6.11 -6.28
C THR A 78 5.78 6.06 -4.97
N VAL A 79 6.47 6.23 -3.84
CA VAL A 79 5.81 6.26 -2.52
C VAL A 79 4.77 7.37 -2.46
N ALA A 80 5.09 8.58 -2.89
CA ALA A 80 4.16 9.70 -2.91
C ALA A 80 2.98 9.45 -3.87
N HIS A 81 3.24 8.89 -5.05
CA HIS A 81 2.24 8.56 -6.06
C HIS A 81 1.22 7.55 -5.53
N GLU A 82 1.69 6.42 -5.00
CA GLU A 82 0.80 5.38 -4.47
C GLU A 82 0.08 5.82 -3.19
N SER A 83 0.72 6.63 -2.35
CA SER A 83 0.08 7.22 -1.17
C SER A 83 -1.07 8.16 -1.55
N ALA A 84 -0.93 8.93 -2.63
CA ALA A 84 -2.01 9.77 -3.14
C ALA A 84 -3.21 8.92 -3.61
N HIS A 85 -2.96 7.82 -4.31
CA HIS A 85 -4.01 6.88 -4.69
C HIS A 85 -4.73 6.27 -3.48
N TYR A 86 -3.99 5.88 -2.43
CA TYR A 86 -4.60 5.37 -1.20
C TYR A 86 -5.57 6.38 -0.59
N VAL A 87 -5.14 7.63 -0.41
CA VAL A 87 -5.97 8.68 0.19
C VAL A 87 -7.18 8.99 -0.68
N CYS A 88 -7.00 9.10 -2.00
CA CYS A 88 -8.12 9.28 -2.94
C CYS A 88 -9.13 8.13 -2.83
N ASN A 89 -8.68 6.89 -2.76
CA ASN A 89 -9.54 5.72 -2.62
C ASN A 89 -10.33 5.72 -1.31
N VAL A 90 -9.70 6.11 -0.19
CA VAL A 90 -10.38 6.23 1.11
C VAL A 90 -11.43 7.35 1.06
N PHE A 91 -11.10 8.49 0.50
CA PHE A 91 -12.03 9.62 0.42
C PHE A 91 -13.21 9.33 -0.51
N ASP A 92 -12.95 8.70 -1.64
CA ASP A 92 -14.01 8.24 -2.56
C ASP A 92 -14.94 7.22 -1.87
N TYR A 93 -14.38 6.23 -1.22
CA TYR A 93 -15.14 5.22 -0.46
C TYR A 93 -16.00 5.81 0.66
N CYS A 94 -15.50 6.84 1.34
CA CYS A 94 -16.20 7.52 2.44
C CYS A 94 -17.09 8.68 1.99
N ASP A 95 -17.15 8.98 0.69
CA ASP A 95 -17.84 10.14 0.13
C ASP A 95 -17.39 11.47 0.77
N ILE A 96 -16.06 11.62 0.97
CA ILE A 96 -15.45 12.82 1.55
C ILE A 96 -15.09 13.79 0.43
N ALA A 97 -15.70 14.96 0.46
CA ALA A 97 -15.37 16.07 -0.45
C ALA A 97 -14.04 16.73 -0.07
N MET A 98 -13.30 17.15 -1.07
CA MET A 98 -12.06 17.92 -0.91
C MET A 98 -12.11 19.16 -1.79
N GLY A 99 -11.67 20.31 -1.24
CA GLY A 99 -11.48 21.54 -1.99
C GLY A 99 -9.99 21.89 -2.16
N TYR A 100 -9.72 22.98 -2.87
CA TYR A 100 -8.36 23.46 -3.15
C TYR A 100 -8.06 24.85 -2.55
N LYS A 101 -9.02 25.44 -1.86
CA LYS A 101 -8.94 26.82 -1.35
C LYS A 101 -9.20 26.87 0.15
N ASN A 102 -8.60 27.86 0.81
CA ASN A 102 -8.89 28.20 2.21
C ASN A 102 -8.73 27.04 3.20
N GLY A 103 -7.70 26.20 3.01
CA GLY A 103 -7.43 25.06 3.88
C GLY A 103 -8.37 23.87 3.70
N GLN A 104 -9.18 23.85 2.65
CA GLN A 104 -10.09 22.72 2.35
C GLN A 104 -9.35 21.43 1.95
N ASP A 105 -8.06 21.51 1.68
CA ASP A 105 -7.16 20.39 1.34
C ASP A 105 -6.35 19.85 2.54
N GLU A 106 -6.42 20.51 3.70
CA GLU A 106 -5.59 20.14 4.86
C GLU A 106 -5.79 18.69 5.32
N HIS A 107 -7.01 18.20 5.41
CA HIS A 107 -7.30 16.81 5.81
C HIS A 107 -6.73 15.80 4.80
N PHE A 108 -6.72 16.10 3.51
CA PHE A 108 -6.09 15.32 2.46
C PHE A 108 -4.56 15.31 2.61
N ALA A 109 -3.96 16.50 2.79
CA ALA A 109 -2.52 16.67 2.96
C ALA A 109 -1.98 15.95 4.20
N TYR A 110 -2.65 16.08 5.34
CA TYR A 110 -2.28 15.34 6.57
C TYR A 110 -2.39 13.83 6.37
N PHE A 111 -3.41 13.35 5.70
CA PHE A 111 -3.60 11.92 5.48
C PHE A 111 -2.57 11.33 4.50
N ILE A 112 -2.19 12.06 3.46
CA ILE A 112 -1.06 11.68 2.59
C ILE A 112 0.23 11.58 3.41
N GLY A 113 0.52 12.56 4.25
CA GLY A 113 1.71 12.55 5.12
C GLY A 113 1.77 11.30 5.98
N TRP A 114 0.68 10.96 6.66
CA TRP A 114 0.58 9.71 7.44
C TRP A 114 0.80 8.46 6.58
N CYS A 115 0.20 8.40 5.40
CA CYS A 115 0.36 7.25 4.49
C CYS A 115 1.81 7.09 4.03
N VAL A 116 2.46 8.18 3.64
CA VAL A 116 3.89 8.18 3.24
C VAL A 116 4.76 7.66 4.38
N GLU A 117 4.54 8.09 5.63
CA GLU A 117 5.28 7.59 6.80
C GLU A 117 5.10 6.07 6.98
N CYS A 118 3.88 5.56 6.85
CA CYS A 118 3.60 4.11 6.93
C CYS A 118 4.30 3.33 5.82
N VAL A 119 4.25 3.82 4.58
CA VAL A 119 4.92 3.17 3.45
C VAL A 119 6.43 3.18 3.64
N MET A 120 7.01 4.29 4.08
CA MET A 120 8.46 4.40 4.36
C MET A 120 8.91 3.52 5.53
N ASP A 121 8.08 3.33 6.54
CA ASP A 121 8.34 2.36 7.61
C ASP A 121 8.45 0.92 7.05
N SER A 122 7.53 0.53 6.18
CA SER A 122 7.57 -0.77 5.48
C SER A 122 8.80 -0.93 4.58
N VAL A 123 9.15 0.10 3.82
CA VAL A 123 10.37 0.13 2.98
C VAL A 123 11.61 -0.05 3.84
N THR A 124 11.71 0.67 4.96
CA THR A 124 12.84 0.58 5.89
C THR A 124 12.99 -0.84 6.45
N LYS A 125 11.89 -1.47 6.85
CA LYS A 125 11.89 -2.87 7.34
C LYS A 125 12.36 -3.84 6.27
N TYR A 126 11.90 -3.67 5.03
CA TYR A 126 12.29 -4.48 3.88
C TYR A 126 13.80 -4.38 3.61
N LEU A 127 14.34 -3.17 3.53
CA LEU A 127 15.76 -2.93 3.26
C LEU A 127 16.66 -3.49 4.38
N LYS A 128 16.29 -3.32 5.64
CA LYS A 128 17.03 -3.90 6.78
C LYS A 128 17.08 -5.42 6.73
N LYS A 129 15.99 -6.07 6.31
CA LYS A 129 15.94 -7.53 6.15
C LYS A 129 16.83 -8.00 5.00
N SER A 130 16.82 -7.30 3.88
CA SER A 130 17.66 -7.61 2.70
C SER A 130 19.15 -7.52 3.02
N ILE A 131 19.57 -6.49 3.76
CA ILE A 131 20.97 -6.32 4.18
C ILE A 131 21.42 -7.46 5.13
N LYS A 132 20.59 -7.83 6.11
CA LYS A 132 20.91 -8.95 7.01
C LYS A 132 21.04 -10.28 6.27
N GLY A 133 20.17 -10.56 5.32
CA GLY A 133 20.25 -11.77 4.49
C GLY A 133 21.54 -11.85 3.65
N GLN A 134 22.05 -10.73 3.17
CA GLN A 134 23.33 -10.67 2.44
C GLN A 134 24.53 -10.95 3.34
N ILE A 135 24.55 -10.39 4.56
CA ILE A 135 25.65 -10.61 5.53
C ILE A 135 25.76 -12.07 5.95
N ASP A 136 24.63 -12.78 6.09
CA ASP A 136 24.61 -14.18 6.51
C ASP A 136 24.98 -15.14 5.36
N THR A 137 24.86 -14.74 4.09
CA THR A 137 25.30 -15.54 2.92
C THR A 137 26.80 -15.38 2.61
N ASP A 138 27.44 -14.30 3.07
CA ASP A 138 28.86 -14.03 2.86
C ASP A 138 29.77 -14.63 3.96
N LYS A 139 29.20 -15.38 4.88
CA LYS A 139 29.91 -16.16 5.92
C LYS A 139 30.00 -17.64 5.57
#